data_b9bac03a521c988023f8ce1e962eb0c8
#
_entry.id   b9bac03a521c988023f8ce1e962eb0c8
#
_cell.length_a   1.000
_cell.length_b   1.000
_cell.length_c   1.000
_cell.angle_alpha   90.00
_cell.angle_beta   90.00
_cell.angle_gamma   90.00
#
_symmetry.space_group_name_H-M   'P 1'
#
loop_
_entity.id
_entity.type
_entity.pdbx_description
1 polymer ?
#
loop_
_entity_poly.entity_id
_entity_poly.type
_entity_poly.pdbx_seq_one_letter_code
_entity_poly.pdbx_strand_id
1 'polypeptide(L)'
;ALRQQLSQPILDDLHPWLQANSRRVPKDSLTWKAISYTLNQWDLLIGYVQDGRLHISNALAENAIRPFAVGRRNWLFADTPRGARASATCYSLIETAKANGLEPYDYLQQVLSHIAEADTVEKLEALLPWNMK
;
A
#
# COMPACT_ATOMS: atom_id res chain seq x y z
N ALA A 1 -21.33 -9.31 -2.95
CA ALA A 1 -22.59 -8.72 -3.29
C ALA A 1 -22.51 -7.82 -4.53
N LEU A 2 -22.58 -6.47 -4.47
CA LEU A 2 -22.70 -5.62 -5.68
C LEU A 2 -21.53 -5.79 -6.68
N ARG A 3 -20.29 -5.90 -6.20
CA ARG A 3 -19.12 -6.12 -7.07
C ARG A 3 -19.18 -7.46 -7.82
N GLN A 4 -19.67 -8.50 -7.17
CA GLN A 4 -19.84 -9.82 -7.82
C GLN A 4 -20.93 -9.78 -8.90
N GLN A 5 -21.97 -8.95 -8.71
CA GLN A 5 -23.04 -8.80 -9.71
C GLN A 5 -22.65 -7.94 -10.90
N LEU A 6 -21.89 -6.87 -10.67
CA LEU A 6 -21.58 -5.88 -11.70
C LEU A 6 -20.16 -5.99 -12.27
N SER A 7 -19.16 -6.29 -11.44
CA SER A 7 -17.76 -6.35 -11.88
C SER A 7 -17.35 -7.73 -12.35
N GLN A 8 -17.85 -8.80 -11.71
CA GLN A 8 -17.47 -10.16 -12.08
C GLN A 8 -17.77 -10.50 -13.54
N PRO A 9 -18.96 -10.23 -14.10
CA PRO A 9 -19.22 -10.49 -15.52
C PRO A 9 -18.26 -9.78 -16.46
N ILE A 10 -17.87 -8.54 -16.15
CA ILE A 10 -16.90 -7.78 -16.96
C ILE A 10 -15.51 -8.45 -16.92
N LEU A 11 -15.11 -8.97 -15.77
CA LEU A 11 -13.84 -9.68 -15.62
C LEU A 11 -13.84 -11.03 -16.33
N ASP A 12 -14.98 -11.72 -16.29
CA ASP A 12 -15.18 -13.02 -16.98
C ASP A 12 -15.10 -12.87 -18.51
N ASP A 13 -15.53 -11.73 -19.04
CA ASP A 13 -15.38 -11.41 -20.47
C ASP A 13 -13.97 -10.90 -20.80
N LEU A 14 -13.37 -10.13 -19.91
CA LEU A 14 -12.04 -9.53 -20.13
C LEU A 14 -10.92 -10.57 -20.17
N HIS A 15 -10.97 -11.57 -19.30
CA HIS A 15 -9.90 -12.57 -19.21
C HIS A 15 -9.70 -13.38 -20.51
N PRO A 16 -10.76 -14.00 -21.09
CA PRO A 16 -10.65 -14.68 -22.38
C PRO A 16 -10.24 -13.74 -23.51
N TRP A 17 -10.71 -12.49 -23.48
CA TRP A 17 -10.33 -11.47 -24.45
C TRP A 17 -8.82 -11.18 -24.39
N LEU A 18 -8.25 -11.01 -23.20
CA LEU A 18 -6.80 -10.83 -23.01
C LEU A 18 -6.01 -12.04 -23.51
N GLN A 19 -6.45 -13.26 -23.18
CA GLN A 19 -5.82 -14.49 -23.63
C GLN A 19 -5.81 -14.62 -25.16
N ALA A 20 -6.93 -14.32 -25.81
CA ALA A 20 -7.04 -14.38 -27.26
C ALA A 20 -6.14 -13.33 -27.95
N ASN A 21 -6.08 -12.11 -27.38
CA ASN A 21 -5.31 -11.01 -27.96
C ASN A 21 -3.81 -11.09 -27.65
N SER A 22 -3.39 -11.75 -26.58
CA SER A 22 -1.97 -11.95 -26.26
C SER A 22 -1.20 -12.65 -27.38
N ARG A 23 -1.90 -13.49 -28.16
CA ARG A 23 -1.32 -14.24 -29.30
C ARG A 23 -1.37 -13.47 -30.63
N ARG A 24 -2.15 -12.36 -30.68
CA ARG A 24 -2.38 -11.59 -31.92
C ARG A 24 -1.51 -10.33 -32.00
N VAL A 25 -1.02 -9.84 -30.86
CA VAL A 25 -0.16 -8.66 -30.81
C VAL A 25 1.31 -9.04 -30.96
N PRO A 26 2.14 -8.20 -31.59
CA PRO A 26 3.57 -8.45 -31.72
C PRO A 26 4.21 -8.60 -30.33
N LYS A 27 5.02 -9.64 -30.17
CA LYS A 27 5.78 -9.89 -28.96
C LYS A 27 6.68 -8.68 -28.65
N ASP A 28 6.81 -8.37 -27.36
CA ASP A 28 7.59 -7.25 -26.82
C ASP A 28 7.05 -5.83 -27.16
N SER A 29 5.94 -5.72 -27.89
CA SER A 29 5.23 -4.45 -28.02
C SER A 29 4.70 -3.96 -26.68
N LEU A 30 4.41 -2.67 -26.56
CA LEU A 30 3.81 -2.10 -25.34
C LEU A 30 2.47 -2.76 -25.00
N THR A 31 1.66 -3.03 -26.03
CA THR A 31 0.37 -3.74 -25.86
C THR A 31 0.58 -5.17 -25.35
N TRP A 32 1.54 -5.91 -25.92
CA TRP A 32 1.85 -7.26 -25.45
C TRP A 32 2.33 -7.25 -23.99
N LYS A 33 3.20 -6.30 -23.62
CA LYS A 33 3.69 -6.15 -22.23
C LYS A 33 2.54 -5.86 -21.25
N ALA A 34 1.61 -5.00 -21.66
CA ALA A 34 0.43 -4.69 -20.83
C ALA A 34 -0.46 -5.93 -20.65
N ILE A 35 -0.78 -6.64 -21.73
CA ILE A 35 -1.58 -7.88 -21.69
C ILE A 35 -0.89 -8.95 -20.83
N SER A 36 0.40 -9.18 -21.07
CA SER A 36 1.17 -10.19 -20.33
C SER A 36 1.26 -9.86 -18.85
N TYR A 37 1.48 -8.59 -18.48
CA TYR A 37 1.46 -8.14 -17.10
C TYR A 37 0.10 -8.41 -16.45
N THR A 38 -0.99 -8.03 -17.11
CA THR A 38 -2.35 -8.23 -16.59
C THR A 38 -2.68 -9.70 -16.39
N LEU A 39 -2.34 -10.57 -17.34
CA LEU A 39 -2.55 -12.01 -17.24
C LEU A 39 -1.71 -12.63 -16.11
N ASN A 40 -0.44 -12.24 -15.98
CA ASN A 40 0.44 -12.74 -14.92
C ASN A 40 0.03 -12.30 -13.50
N GLN A 41 -0.69 -11.18 -13.38
CA GLN A 41 -1.16 -10.65 -12.11
C GLN A 41 -2.67 -10.86 -11.90
N TRP A 42 -3.32 -11.66 -12.77
CA TRP A 42 -4.77 -11.77 -12.82
C TRP A 42 -5.42 -12.04 -11.47
N ASP A 43 -4.95 -13.06 -10.75
CA ASP A 43 -5.52 -13.47 -9.47
C ASP A 43 -5.42 -12.38 -8.41
N LEU A 44 -4.34 -11.58 -8.43
CA LEU A 44 -4.16 -10.44 -7.53
C LEU A 44 -5.08 -9.28 -7.92
N LEU A 45 -5.24 -9.03 -9.23
CA LEU A 45 -6.06 -7.94 -9.74
C LEU A 45 -7.55 -8.14 -9.45
N ILE A 46 -8.06 -9.38 -9.51
CA ILE A 46 -9.47 -9.67 -9.23
C ILE A 46 -9.81 -9.76 -7.74
N GLY A 47 -8.82 -9.77 -6.85
CA GLY A 47 -9.00 -9.93 -5.40
C GLY A 47 -10.01 -8.94 -4.79
N TYR A 48 -10.13 -7.71 -5.34
CA TYR A 48 -11.07 -6.69 -4.87
C TYR A 48 -12.55 -7.10 -5.02
N VAL A 49 -12.86 -8.06 -5.89
CA VAL A 49 -14.24 -8.57 -6.05
C VAL A 49 -14.61 -9.49 -4.90
N GLN A 50 -13.63 -10.16 -4.30
CA GLN A 50 -13.83 -11.13 -3.21
C GLN A 50 -14.02 -10.45 -1.87
N ASP A 51 -13.29 -9.36 -1.59
CA ASP A 51 -13.37 -8.61 -0.34
C ASP A 51 -13.77 -7.15 -0.58
N GLY A 52 -14.91 -6.74 -0.01
CA GLY A 52 -15.43 -5.39 -0.13
C GLY A 52 -14.56 -4.30 0.51
N ARG A 53 -13.65 -4.66 1.40
CA ARG A 53 -12.69 -3.75 2.05
C ARG A 53 -11.55 -3.34 1.11
N LEU A 54 -11.24 -4.16 0.11
CA LEU A 54 -10.20 -3.86 -0.88
C LEU A 54 -10.70 -2.81 -1.86
N HIS A 55 -9.93 -1.76 -2.06
CA HIS A 55 -10.19 -0.77 -3.09
C HIS A 55 -9.72 -1.26 -4.45
N ILE A 56 -10.44 -0.90 -5.52
CA ILE A 56 -10.01 -1.17 -6.91
C ILE A 56 -8.79 -0.34 -7.30
N SER A 57 -8.63 0.82 -6.65
CA SER A 57 -7.51 1.73 -6.87
C SER A 57 -6.49 1.60 -5.75
N ASN A 58 -5.20 1.63 -6.11
CA ASN A 58 -4.08 1.66 -5.18
C ASN A 58 -3.75 3.08 -4.67
N ALA A 59 -4.58 4.08 -4.99
CA ALA A 59 -4.32 5.49 -4.68
C ALA A 59 -4.08 5.76 -3.18
N LEU A 60 -4.76 5.04 -2.30
CA LEU A 60 -4.55 5.19 -0.84
C LEU A 60 -3.13 4.78 -0.43
N ALA A 61 -2.63 3.64 -0.91
CA ALA A 61 -1.28 3.19 -0.61
C ALA A 61 -0.23 4.10 -1.28
N GLU A 62 -0.46 4.52 -2.51
CA GLU A 62 0.43 5.44 -3.22
C GLU A 62 0.50 6.81 -2.53
N ASN A 63 -0.62 7.34 -2.06
CA ASN A 63 -0.65 8.60 -1.32
C ASN A 63 0.03 8.47 0.05
N ALA A 64 -0.11 7.34 0.74
CA ALA A 64 0.57 7.11 2.02
C ALA A 64 2.10 7.03 1.88
N ILE A 65 2.61 6.45 0.78
CA ILE A 65 4.06 6.36 0.54
C ILE A 65 4.67 7.62 -0.10
N ARG A 66 3.83 8.48 -0.68
CA ARG A 66 4.25 9.68 -1.41
C ARG A 66 5.13 10.63 -0.60
N PRO A 67 4.82 10.98 0.66
CA PRO A 67 5.68 11.85 1.48
C PRO A 67 7.10 11.29 1.62
N PHE A 68 7.23 9.97 1.81
CA PHE A 68 8.53 9.30 1.86
C PHE A 68 9.27 9.39 0.52
N ALA A 69 8.58 9.13 -0.58
CA ALA A 69 9.16 9.17 -1.93
C ALA A 69 9.61 10.60 -2.33
N VAL A 70 8.85 11.62 -1.94
CA VAL A 70 9.20 13.02 -2.15
C VAL A 70 10.36 13.43 -1.24
N GLY A 71 10.31 13.08 0.04
CA GLY A 71 11.37 13.36 1.01
C GLY A 71 12.71 12.75 0.61
N ARG A 72 12.71 11.57 -0.03
CA ARG A 72 13.92 10.92 -0.54
C ARG A 72 14.76 11.81 -1.44
N ARG A 73 14.16 12.76 -2.15
CA ARG A 73 14.91 13.75 -2.96
C ARG A 73 15.76 14.71 -2.13
N ASN A 74 15.44 14.90 -0.85
CA ASN A 74 16.18 15.81 0.05
C ASN A 74 17.37 15.12 0.70
N TRP A 75 17.24 13.84 1.06
CA TRP A 75 18.34 13.13 1.74
C TRP A 75 19.09 12.13 0.87
N LEU A 76 18.72 11.90 -0.37
CA LEU A 76 19.33 11.09 -1.42
C LEU A 76 19.69 9.64 -1.04
N PHE A 77 20.24 9.42 0.17
CA PHE A 77 20.74 8.13 0.66
C PHE A 77 20.22 7.80 2.05
N ALA A 78 20.05 6.52 2.33
CA ALA A 78 19.79 6.02 3.67
C ALA A 78 21.04 5.34 4.28
N ASP A 79 22.18 5.46 3.62
CA ASP A 79 23.52 4.99 3.95
C ASP A 79 23.58 3.47 4.22
N THR A 80 22.66 2.93 4.99
CA THR A 80 22.58 1.52 5.36
C THR A 80 21.17 0.96 5.24
N PRO A 81 20.98 -0.37 5.02
CA PRO A 81 19.69 -1.01 5.09
C PRO A 81 18.97 -0.79 6.43
N ARG A 82 19.72 -0.68 7.54
CA ARG A 82 19.17 -0.39 8.87
C ARG A 82 18.63 1.04 8.94
N GLY A 83 19.35 2.01 8.42
CA GLY A 83 18.91 3.41 8.33
C GLY A 83 17.68 3.56 7.45
N ALA A 84 17.62 2.85 6.31
CA ALA A 84 16.45 2.83 5.43
C ALA A 84 15.20 2.29 6.14
N ARG A 85 15.34 1.19 6.89
CA ARG A 85 14.22 0.63 7.68
C ARG A 85 13.77 1.58 8.78
N ALA A 86 14.70 2.20 9.51
CA ALA A 86 14.36 3.17 10.55
C ALA A 86 13.56 4.36 9.97
N SER A 87 14.02 4.94 8.86
CA SER A 87 13.31 6.00 8.17
C SER A 87 11.91 5.56 7.72
N ALA A 88 11.79 4.39 7.10
CA ALA A 88 10.50 3.85 6.67
C ALA A 88 9.54 3.63 7.85
N THR A 89 10.04 3.13 8.99
CA THR A 89 9.25 2.96 10.22
C THR A 89 8.73 4.31 10.74
N CYS A 90 9.61 5.32 10.85
CA CYS A 90 9.21 6.65 11.30
C CYS A 90 8.12 7.25 10.40
N TYR A 91 8.32 7.18 9.06
CA TYR A 91 7.30 7.68 8.14
C TYR A 91 6.00 6.91 8.20
N SER A 92 6.05 5.58 8.39
CA SER A 92 4.86 4.76 8.58
C SER A 92 4.06 5.21 9.81
N LEU A 93 4.72 5.47 10.93
CA LEU A 93 4.07 5.95 12.15
C LEU A 93 3.46 7.34 11.94
N ILE A 94 4.21 8.27 11.33
CA ILE A 94 3.75 9.64 11.03
C ILE A 94 2.49 9.62 10.13
N GLU A 95 2.53 8.90 9.03
CA GLU A 95 1.39 8.85 8.10
C GLU A 95 0.19 8.10 8.71
N THR A 96 0.45 7.10 9.56
CA THR A 96 -0.62 6.42 10.31
C THR A 96 -1.23 7.33 11.37
N ALA A 97 -0.43 8.14 12.08
CA ALA A 97 -0.93 9.14 13.03
C ALA A 97 -1.86 10.13 12.34
N LYS A 98 -1.44 10.70 11.20
CA LYS A 98 -2.28 11.58 10.37
C LYS A 98 -3.58 10.91 9.93
N ALA A 99 -3.52 9.65 9.50
CA ALA A 99 -4.70 8.90 9.08
C ALA A 99 -5.69 8.64 10.22
N ASN A 100 -5.21 8.64 11.48
CA ASN A 100 -6.03 8.54 12.69
C ASN A 100 -6.38 9.91 13.28
N GLY A 101 -6.08 11.02 12.62
CA GLY A 101 -6.43 12.37 13.07
C GLY A 101 -5.55 12.92 14.18
N LEU A 102 -4.38 12.29 14.41
CA LEU A 102 -3.41 12.76 15.39
C LEU A 102 -2.46 13.78 14.76
N GLU A 103 -2.04 14.79 15.54
CA GLU A 103 -0.97 15.67 15.14
C GLU A 103 0.36 14.92 15.28
N PRO A 104 1.19 14.82 14.20
CA PRO A 104 2.37 13.97 14.20
C PRO A 104 3.43 14.33 15.23
N TYR A 105 3.61 15.61 15.50
CA TYR A 105 4.58 16.07 16.50
C TYR A 105 4.17 15.62 17.91
N ASP A 106 2.93 15.88 18.29
CA ASP A 106 2.39 15.49 19.59
C ASP A 106 2.40 13.97 19.78
N TYR A 107 2.04 13.24 18.72
CA TYR A 107 2.12 11.78 18.70
C TYR A 107 3.55 11.28 18.95
N LEU A 108 4.53 11.78 18.19
CA LEU A 108 5.93 11.36 18.36
C LEU A 108 6.47 11.76 19.74
N GLN A 109 6.10 12.92 20.26
CA GLN A 109 6.49 13.36 21.60
C GLN A 109 5.98 12.38 22.67
N GLN A 110 4.72 11.96 22.57
CA GLN A 110 4.14 10.97 23.49
C GLN A 110 4.82 9.62 23.37
N VAL A 111 5.04 9.11 22.14
CA VAL A 111 5.76 7.85 21.92
C VAL A 111 7.15 7.90 22.54
N LEU A 112 7.94 8.94 22.25
CA LEU A 112 9.30 9.05 22.75
C LEU A 112 9.37 9.22 24.29
N SER A 113 8.36 9.81 24.90
CA SER A 113 8.27 9.94 26.36
C SER A 113 7.98 8.63 27.09
N HIS A 114 7.33 7.67 26.43
CA HIS A 114 6.85 6.44 27.08
C HIS A 114 7.52 5.16 26.56
N ILE A 115 8.18 5.21 25.40
CA ILE A 115 8.76 4.02 24.75
C ILE A 115 9.82 3.33 25.63
N ALA A 116 10.56 4.08 26.43
CA ALA A 116 11.58 3.53 27.30
C ALA A 116 11.00 2.69 28.45
N GLU A 117 9.72 2.91 28.81
CA GLU A 117 9.01 2.20 29.85
C GLU A 117 8.09 1.09 29.32
N ALA A 118 8.01 0.96 27.98
CA ALA A 118 7.19 -0.01 27.29
C ALA A 118 7.92 -1.36 27.17
N ASP A 119 7.98 -2.09 28.25
CA ASP A 119 8.69 -3.37 28.42
C ASP A 119 7.82 -4.59 28.08
N THR A 120 6.54 -4.40 27.75
CA THR A 120 5.61 -5.46 27.33
C THR A 120 4.96 -5.12 25.97
N VAL A 121 4.44 -6.16 25.30
CA VAL A 121 3.75 -6.00 24.01
C VAL A 121 2.53 -5.09 24.16
N GLU A 122 1.77 -5.27 25.23
CA GLU A 122 0.56 -4.47 25.51
C GLU A 122 0.89 -2.99 25.68
N LYS A 123 2.01 -2.65 26.34
CA LYS A 123 2.47 -1.25 26.46
C LYS A 123 2.93 -0.69 25.13
N LEU A 124 3.60 -1.50 24.29
CA LEU A 124 3.97 -1.09 22.94
C LEU A 124 2.74 -0.90 22.05
N GLU A 125 1.76 -1.80 22.13
CA GLU A 125 0.51 -1.67 21.38
C GLU A 125 -0.28 -0.42 21.80
N ALA A 126 -0.23 -0.03 23.06
CA ALA A 126 -0.88 1.21 23.54
C ALA A 126 -0.28 2.47 22.90
N LEU A 127 0.97 2.44 22.43
CA LEU A 127 1.63 3.54 21.73
C LEU A 127 1.35 3.58 20.22
N LEU A 128 0.59 2.63 19.68
CA LEU A 128 0.23 2.65 18.26
C LEU A 128 -0.80 3.74 17.97
N PRO A 129 -0.73 4.40 16.79
CA PRO A 129 -1.55 5.60 16.50
C PRO A 129 -3.05 5.40 16.64
N TRP A 130 -3.57 4.22 16.39
CA TRP A 130 -5.00 3.92 16.51
C TRP A 130 -5.47 3.66 17.95
N ASN A 131 -4.54 3.46 18.88
CA ASN A 131 -4.84 3.27 20.30
C ASN A 131 -4.66 4.56 21.12
N MET A 132 -4.03 5.58 20.55
CA MET A 132 -3.86 6.90 21.14
C MET A 132 -5.04 7.80 20.75
N LYS A 133 -5.56 8.57 21.72
CA LYS A 133 -6.67 9.53 21.53
C LYS A 133 -6.21 10.92 21.90
#